data_ecf69d8294ba1fdd4f1c4f9d9c1272ce
#
_entry.id   ecf69d8294ba1fdd4f1c4f9d9c1272ce
#
_cell.length_a   1.000
_cell.length_b   1.000
_cell.length_c   1.000
_cell.angle_alpha   90.00
_cell.angle_beta   90.00
_cell.angle_gamma   90.00
#
_symmetry.space_group_name_H-M   'P 1'
#
loop_
_entity.id
_entity.type
_entity.pdbx_description
1 polymer ?
#
loop_
_entity_poly.entity_id
_entity_poly.type
_entity_poly.pdbx_seq_one_letter_code
_entity_poly.pdbx_strand_id
1 'polypeptide(L)'
;TIDVPENLEDLGLVDFKGKFTGFFSDFVAYGNLNSDVGYLSADINLKYDSRIKDYVYKGHVSSNHFDIGKIARIGDMGQVTLAADIDGKGLRFETVDARLIGNIQSLGFKNYAYSNIKVNGEIAKKLFNGKVNVQDPNLDLDFEGKINFQGKLPIFDFTAAIKRAHL
;
A
#
# COMPACT_ATOMS: atom_id res chain seq x y z
N THR A 1 -25.43 8.54 -0.11
CA THR A 1 -24.63 7.90 -1.16
C THR A 1 -23.23 7.74 -0.60
N ILE A 2 -22.72 6.51 -0.59
CA ILE A 2 -21.32 6.26 -0.24
C ILE A 2 -20.53 6.72 -1.46
N ASP A 3 -19.63 7.67 -1.27
CA ASP A 3 -18.72 8.13 -2.33
C ASP A 3 -17.63 7.06 -2.46
N VAL A 4 -17.78 6.19 -3.45
CA VAL A 4 -16.79 5.13 -3.74
C VAL A 4 -15.62 5.82 -4.45
N PRO A 5 -14.38 5.68 -3.95
CA PRO A 5 -13.22 6.24 -4.64
C PRO A 5 -13.13 5.73 -6.09
N GLU A 6 -12.91 6.64 -7.04
CA GLU A 6 -12.87 6.33 -8.49
C GLU A 6 -11.90 5.20 -8.86
N ASN A 7 -10.83 5.04 -8.11
CA ASN A 7 -9.85 3.98 -8.34
C ASN A 7 -10.34 2.58 -7.96
N LEU A 8 -11.47 2.45 -7.26
CA LEU A 8 -12.08 1.14 -6.99
C LEU A 8 -12.79 0.55 -8.22
N GLU A 9 -13.12 1.37 -9.21
CA GLU A 9 -13.62 0.90 -10.51
C GLU A 9 -12.54 0.07 -11.24
N ASP A 10 -11.27 0.38 -11.01
CA ASP A 10 -10.13 -0.32 -11.61
C ASP A 10 -9.95 -1.76 -11.06
N LEU A 11 -10.68 -2.14 -9.99
CA LEU A 11 -10.70 -3.52 -9.46
C LEU A 11 -11.35 -4.53 -10.43
N GLY A 12 -12.20 -4.08 -11.33
CA GLY A 12 -12.94 -4.94 -12.25
C GLY A 12 -13.99 -5.80 -11.53
N LEU A 13 -14.10 -7.09 -11.92
CA LEU A 13 -14.99 -8.01 -11.23
C LEU A 13 -14.45 -8.33 -9.84
N VAL A 14 -15.31 -8.19 -8.84
CA VAL A 14 -14.96 -8.37 -7.42
C VAL A 14 -15.78 -9.49 -6.81
N ASP A 15 -15.13 -10.52 -6.29
CA ASP A 15 -15.70 -11.50 -5.36
C ASP A 15 -15.20 -11.21 -3.96
N PHE A 16 -16.10 -10.79 -3.08
CA PHE A 16 -15.78 -10.48 -1.68
C PHE A 16 -16.41 -11.52 -0.76
N LYS A 17 -15.58 -12.11 0.10
CA LYS A 17 -16.00 -13.03 1.17
C LYS A 17 -15.50 -12.49 2.51
N GLY A 18 -16.42 -12.12 3.40
CA GLY A 18 -16.01 -11.55 4.67
C GLY A 18 -17.13 -11.39 5.67
N LYS A 19 -16.75 -10.87 6.82
CA LYS A 19 -17.65 -10.51 7.92
C LYS A 19 -17.44 -9.05 8.27
N PHE A 20 -18.54 -8.34 8.44
CA PHE A 20 -18.57 -7.00 8.97
C PHE A 20 -19.22 -7.06 10.34
N THR A 21 -18.58 -6.51 11.35
CA THR A 21 -19.11 -6.44 12.70
C THR A 21 -19.00 -5.01 13.21
N GLY A 22 -20.13 -4.40 13.56
CA GLY A 22 -20.15 -3.01 14.06
C GLY A 22 -21.27 -2.21 13.44
N PHE A 23 -21.15 -0.88 13.54
CA PHE A 23 -22.05 0.08 12.93
C PHE A 23 -21.50 0.55 11.60
N PHE A 24 -22.36 1.07 10.72
CA PHE A 24 -21.96 1.54 9.38
C PHE A 24 -20.81 2.56 9.38
N SER A 25 -20.65 3.33 10.45
CA SER A 25 -19.59 4.34 10.62
C SER A 25 -18.40 3.86 11.45
N ASP A 26 -18.46 2.65 12.02
CA ASP A 26 -17.41 2.09 12.89
C ASP A 26 -17.55 0.56 12.88
N PHE A 27 -16.75 -0.11 12.10
CA PHE A 27 -16.85 -1.56 11.95
C PHE A 27 -15.48 -2.22 11.82
N VAL A 28 -15.44 -3.48 12.24
CA VAL A 28 -14.35 -4.38 11.94
C VAL A 28 -14.71 -5.13 10.67
N ALA A 29 -13.84 -5.05 9.67
CA ALA A 29 -13.94 -5.81 8.44
C ALA A 29 -12.85 -6.89 8.45
N TYR A 30 -13.29 -8.13 8.43
CA TYR A 30 -12.44 -9.27 8.12
C TYR A 30 -12.90 -9.86 6.80
N GLY A 31 -12.03 -9.92 5.82
CA GLY A 31 -12.44 -10.44 4.53
C GLY A 31 -11.35 -10.60 3.50
N ASN A 32 -11.74 -11.34 2.48
CA ASN A 32 -10.93 -11.61 1.32
C ASN A 32 -11.64 -11.02 0.10
N LEU A 33 -10.89 -10.31 -0.70
CA LEU A 33 -11.32 -9.74 -1.96
C LEU A 33 -10.51 -10.38 -3.08
N ASN A 34 -11.20 -11.02 -4.01
CA ASN A 34 -10.63 -11.50 -5.25
C ASN A 34 -11.12 -10.62 -6.38
N SER A 35 -10.24 -10.12 -7.22
CA SER A 35 -10.56 -9.13 -8.26
C SER A 35 -9.72 -9.38 -9.50
N ASP A 36 -10.04 -8.67 -10.59
CA ASP A 36 -9.25 -8.74 -11.84
C ASP A 36 -7.83 -8.22 -11.68
N VAL A 37 -7.55 -7.49 -10.60
CA VAL A 37 -6.21 -6.97 -10.29
C VAL A 37 -5.47 -7.79 -9.23
N GLY A 38 -6.05 -8.88 -8.73
CA GLY A 38 -5.43 -9.80 -7.79
C GLY A 38 -6.19 -9.96 -6.48
N TYR A 39 -5.54 -10.61 -5.51
CA TYR A 39 -6.12 -10.97 -4.23
C TYR A 39 -5.67 -10.02 -3.12
N LEU A 40 -6.61 -9.62 -2.29
CA LEU A 40 -6.39 -8.84 -1.08
C LEU A 40 -7.11 -9.48 0.10
N SER A 41 -6.45 -9.57 1.24
CA SER A 41 -7.05 -9.94 2.52
C SER A 41 -6.85 -8.83 3.53
N ALA A 42 -7.86 -8.57 4.32
CA ALA A 42 -7.82 -7.54 5.35
C ALA A 42 -8.48 -8.02 6.64
N ASP A 43 -7.85 -7.66 7.76
CA ASP A 43 -8.41 -7.71 9.11
C ASP A 43 -8.19 -6.34 9.72
N ILE A 44 -9.16 -5.44 9.48
CA ILE A 44 -9.04 -4.03 9.80
C ILE A 44 -10.26 -3.53 10.58
N ASN A 45 -10.01 -2.66 11.54
CA ASN A 45 -11.01 -1.75 12.05
C ASN A 45 -11.06 -0.53 11.13
N LEU A 46 -12.23 -0.18 10.65
CA LEU A 46 -12.47 0.98 9.79
C LEU A 46 -13.56 1.85 10.42
N LYS A 47 -13.24 3.12 10.61
CA LYS A 47 -14.13 4.09 11.23
C LYS A 47 -14.20 5.37 10.43
N TYR A 48 -15.41 5.85 10.14
CA TYR A 48 -15.61 7.17 9.56
C TYR A 48 -15.49 8.25 10.65
N ASP A 49 -14.53 9.16 10.51
CA ASP A 49 -14.38 10.33 11.39
C ASP A 49 -14.98 11.57 10.72
N SER A 50 -16.10 12.04 11.25
CA SER A 50 -16.83 13.20 10.70
C SER A 50 -16.06 14.53 10.81
N ARG A 51 -15.07 14.63 11.70
CA ARG A 51 -14.25 15.83 11.88
C ARG A 51 -13.30 16.03 10.70
N ILE A 52 -12.70 14.93 10.21
CA ILE A 52 -11.80 14.93 9.06
C ILE A 52 -12.51 14.61 7.75
N LYS A 53 -13.79 14.16 7.82
CA LYS A 53 -14.63 13.72 6.71
C LYS A 53 -13.97 12.61 5.88
N ASP A 54 -13.27 11.70 6.55
CA ASP A 54 -12.56 10.59 5.93
C ASP A 54 -12.51 9.40 6.89
N TYR A 55 -12.02 8.26 6.41
CA TYR A 55 -11.89 7.06 7.22
C TYR A 55 -10.56 7.04 7.97
N VAL A 56 -10.60 6.55 9.20
CA VAL A 56 -9.44 6.09 9.97
C VAL A 56 -9.47 4.57 10.02
N TYR A 57 -8.31 3.96 9.96
CA TYR A 57 -8.20 2.51 9.91
C TYR A 57 -6.96 2.01 10.64
N LYS A 58 -7.09 0.79 11.19
CA LYS A 58 -5.99 0.09 11.83
C LYS A 58 -6.19 -1.41 11.68
N GLY A 59 -5.13 -2.14 11.35
CA GLY A 59 -5.18 -3.58 11.25
C GLY A 59 -4.11 -4.16 10.36
N HIS A 60 -4.38 -5.39 9.88
CA HIS A 60 -3.47 -6.15 9.05
C HIS A 60 -4.03 -6.31 7.63
N VAL A 61 -3.17 -6.15 6.64
CA VAL A 61 -3.50 -6.40 5.23
C VAL A 61 -2.47 -7.34 4.61
N SER A 62 -2.94 -8.18 3.72
CA SER A 62 -2.06 -8.99 2.87
C SER A 62 -2.57 -9.04 1.45
N SER A 63 -1.67 -9.20 0.51
CA SER A 63 -2.00 -9.31 -0.91
C SER A 63 -1.25 -10.45 -1.57
N ASN A 64 -1.80 -10.94 -2.66
CA ASN A 64 -1.14 -11.90 -3.53
C ASN A 64 -1.34 -11.47 -4.99
N HIS A 65 -0.24 -11.12 -5.67
CA HIS A 65 -0.21 -10.63 -7.05
C HIS A 65 -1.19 -9.48 -7.31
N PHE A 66 -1.38 -8.59 -6.32
CA PHE A 66 -2.28 -7.46 -6.43
C PHE A 66 -1.61 -6.33 -7.22
N ASP A 67 -2.21 -5.90 -8.34
CA ASP A 67 -1.67 -4.87 -9.22
C ASP A 67 -1.87 -3.47 -8.61
N ILE A 68 -0.92 -3.10 -7.76
CA ILE A 68 -0.93 -1.79 -7.10
C ILE A 68 -0.65 -0.66 -8.10
N GLY A 69 0.05 -0.95 -9.19
CA GLY A 69 0.33 0.03 -10.24
C GLY A 69 -0.94 0.53 -10.90
N LYS A 70 -1.88 -0.38 -11.19
CA LYS A 70 -3.22 -0.05 -11.68
C LYS A 70 -4.00 0.81 -10.69
N ILE A 71 -4.12 0.36 -9.45
CA ILE A 71 -4.95 1.01 -8.42
C ILE A 71 -4.38 2.37 -8.01
N ALA A 72 -3.06 2.49 -7.85
CA ALA A 72 -2.42 3.76 -7.51
C ALA A 72 -2.12 4.64 -8.72
N ARG A 73 -2.34 4.13 -9.95
CA ARG A 73 -2.06 4.81 -11.23
C ARG A 73 -0.60 5.23 -11.35
N ILE A 74 0.31 4.33 -10.93
CA ILE A 74 1.77 4.52 -11.01
C ILE A 74 2.31 3.59 -12.09
N GLY A 75 2.65 4.15 -13.25
CA GLY A 75 2.92 3.39 -14.48
C GLY A 75 4.09 2.41 -14.44
N ASP A 76 5.08 2.62 -13.59
CA ASP A 76 6.23 1.72 -13.47
C ASP A 76 6.05 0.63 -12.40
N MET A 77 4.99 0.72 -11.60
CA MET A 77 4.67 -0.29 -10.59
C MET A 77 3.77 -1.38 -11.17
N GLY A 78 4.02 -2.61 -10.74
CA GLY A 78 3.23 -3.78 -11.11
C GLY A 78 2.59 -4.43 -9.89
N GLN A 79 2.55 -5.75 -9.93
CA GLN A 79 1.95 -6.57 -8.89
C GLN A 79 2.78 -6.57 -7.61
N VAL A 80 2.08 -6.66 -6.47
CA VAL A 80 2.67 -6.78 -5.14
C VAL A 80 2.09 -7.97 -4.38
N THR A 81 2.98 -8.72 -3.74
CA THR A 81 2.64 -9.73 -2.73
C THR A 81 3.24 -9.26 -1.43
N LEU A 82 2.41 -8.94 -0.44
CA LEU A 82 2.83 -8.38 0.83
C LEU A 82 2.00 -8.87 2.01
N ALA A 83 2.55 -8.67 3.21
CA ALA A 83 1.82 -8.72 4.47
C ALA A 83 2.30 -7.57 5.35
N ALA A 84 1.39 -6.73 5.84
CA ALA A 84 1.73 -5.52 6.57
C ALA A 84 0.67 -5.12 7.59
N ASP A 85 1.12 -4.49 8.66
CA ASP A 85 0.30 -3.75 9.59
C ASP A 85 0.17 -2.31 9.11
N ILE A 86 -1.06 -1.79 9.14
CA ILE A 86 -1.40 -0.42 8.75
C ILE A 86 -2.12 0.29 9.89
N ASP A 87 -1.83 1.58 10.06
CA ASP A 87 -2.50 2.44 11.02
C ASP A 87 -2.54 3.85 10.43
N GLY A 88 -3.74 4.36 10.13
CA GLY A 88 -3.82 5.63 9.44
C GLY A 88 -5.21 6.13 9.13
N LYS A 89 -5.27 7.07 8.21
CA LYS A 89 -6.48 7.73 7.70
C LYS A 89 -6.35 8.06 6.21
N GLY A 90 -7.51 8.25 5.57
CA GLY A 90 -7.60 8.57 4.15
C GLY A 90 -7.44 7.32 3.27
N LEU A 91 -8.36 7.16 2.32
CA LEU A 91 -8.39 6.01 1.41
C LEU A 91 -7.80 6.32 0.03
N ARG A 92 -7.48 7.57 -0.25
CA ARG A 92 -6.92 8.01 -1.55
C ARG A 92 -5.45 8.38 -1.38
N PHE A 93 -4.64 8.14 -2.39
CA PHE A 93 -3.20 8.45 -2.37
C PHE A 93 -2.91 9.93 -2.06
N GLU A 94 -3.84 10.82 -2.43
CA GLU A 94 -3.76 12.27 -2.17
C GLU A 94 -3.99 12.62 -0.69
N THR A 95 -4.81 11.84 0.00
CA THR A 95 -5.27 12.14 1.37
C THR A 95 -4.72 11.19 2.42
N VAL A 96 -4.14 10.08 2.01
CA VAL A 96 -3.59 9.08 2.92
C VAL A 96 -2.56 9.70 3.86
N ASP A 97 -2.65 9.31 5.12
CA ASP A 97 -1.71 9.61 6.19
C ASP A 97 -1.67 8.36 7.07
N ALA A 98 -0.72 7.49 6.82
CA ALA A 98 -0.68 6.15 7.39
C ALA A 98 0.74 5.68 7.65
N ARG A 99 0.89 4.92 8.72
CA ARG A 99 2.06 4.12 9.02
C ARG A 99 1.89 2.72 8.43
N LEU A 100 2.96 2.22 7.84
CA LEU A 100 3.06 0.90 7.25
C LEU A 100 4.29 0.17 7.80
N ILE A 101 4.08 -1.01 8.37
CA ILE A 101 5.18 -1.90 8.78
C ILE A 101 4.89 -3.27 8.19
N GLY A 102 5.78 -3.79 7.36
CA GLY A 102 5.51 -5.05 6.72
C GLY A 102 6.66 -5.64 5.91
N ASN A 103 6.34 -6.78 5.33
CA ASN A 103 7.23 -7.51 4.45
C ASN A 103 6.57 -7.61 3.07
N ILE A 104 7.30 -7.21 2.06
CA ILE A 104 6.91 -7.36 0.66
C ILE A 104 7.71 -8.54 0.11
N GLN A 105 7.01 -9.63 -0.15
CA GLN A 105 7.63 -10.84 -0.69
C GLN A 105 8.04 -10.63 -2.13
N SER A 106 7.22 -9.91 -2.92
CA SER A 106 7.48 -9.58 -4.30
C SER A 106 6.85 -8.24 -4.67
N LEU A 107 7.59 -7.40 -5.40
CA LEU A 107 7.13 -6.12 -5.94
C LEU A 107 7.60 -5.98 -7.39
N GLY A 108 6.67 -5.91 -8.31
CA GLY A 108 6.94 -5.58 -9.71
C GLY A 108 7.29 -4.10 -9.86
N PHE A 109 8.45 -3.81 -10.43
CA PHE A 109 8.86 -2.46 -10.79
C PHE A 109 9.74 -2.48 -12.04
N LYS A 110 9.38 -1.69 -13.06
CA LYS A 110 10.10 -1.62 -14.35
C LYS A 110 10.39 -3.00 -14.96
N ASN A 111 9.37 -3.85 -15.05
CA ASN A 111 9.43 -5.21 -15.62
C ASN A 111 10.32 -6.21 -14.84
N TYR A 112 10.76 -5.86 -13.64
CA TYR A 112 11.46 -6.78 -12.75
C TYR A 112 10.65 -6.98 -11.45
N ALA A 113 10.66 -8.21 -10.91
CA ALA A 113 10.00 -8.52 -9.64
C ALA A 113 11.06 -8.59 -8.52
N TYR A 114 11.21 -7.50 -7.79
CA TYR A 114 12.07 -7.44 -6.60
C TYR A 114 11.48 -8.26 -5.47
N SER A 115 12.32 -8.95 -4.72
CA SER A 115 11.94 -9.84 -3.63
C SER A 115 12.53 -9.42 -2.28
N ASN A 116 11.97 -9.99 -1.19
CA ASN A 116 12.49 -9.83 0.18
C ASN A 116 12.69 -8.37 0.60
N ILE A 117 11.63 -7.58 0.52
CA ILE A 117 11.63 -6.17 0.88
C ILE A 117 10.97 -6.02 2.26
N LYS A 118 11.64 -5.36 3.19
CA LYS A 118 11.07 -4.92 4.45
C LYS A 118 10.82 -3.43 4.41
N VAL A 119 9.65 -3.01 4.87
CA VAL A 119 9.26 -1.61 4.94
C VAL A 119 8.83 -1.25 6.36
N ASN A 120 9.28 -0.10 6.83
CA ASN A 120 8.81 0.56 8.05
C ASN A 120 8.83 2.05 7.80
N GLY A 121 7.67 2.63 7.57
CA GLY A 121 7.59 4.04 7.21
C GLY A 121 6.18 4.59 7.32
N GLU A 122 6.09 5.84 6.99
CA GLU A 122 4.86 6.60 6.95
C GLU A 122 4.68 7.18 5.55
N ILE A 123 3.45 7.15 5.08
CA ILE A 123 3.07 7.83 3.86
C ILE A 123 2.03 8.88 4.20
N ALA A 124 2.31 10.14 3.88
CA ALA A 124 1.39 11.24 4.11
C ALA A 124 1.34 12.17 2.90
N LYS A 125 0.17 12.30 2.27
CA LYS A 125 -0.05 13.24 1.15
C LYS A 125 1.01 13.10 0.06
N LYS A 126 1.24 11.89 -0.43
CA LYS A 126 2.25 11.56 -1.45
C LYS A 126 3.71 11.74 -0.99
N LEU A 127 3.98 11.83 0.30
CA LEU A 127 5.32 11.82 0.87
C LEU A 127 5.51 10.52 1.65
N PHE A 128 6.45 9.69 1.23
CA PHE A 128 6.94 8.57 2.02
C PHE A 128 8.12 9.03 2.88
N ASN A 129 8.16 8.59 4.14
CA ASN A 129 9.28 8.80 5.05
C ASN A 129 9.50 7.51 5.85
N GLY A 130 10.67 6.89 5.75
CA GLY A 130 10.90 5.62 6.42
C GLY A 130 12.16 4.89 6.01
N LYS A 131 12.17 3.61 6.36
CA LYS A 131 13.24 2.66 6.07
C LYS A 131 12.72 1.57 5.14
N VAL A 132 13.53 1.24 4.15
CA VAL A 132 13.30 0.12 3.24
C VAL A 132 14.58 -0.69 3.16
N ASN A 133 14.49 -1.99 3.45
CA ASN A 133 15.57 -2.94 3.27
C ASN A 133 15.18 -3.90 2.16
N VAL A 134 16.01 -4.03 1.16
CA VAL A 134 15.82 -4.95 0.02
C VAL A 134 16.94 -5.97 0.03
N GLN A 135 16.59 -7.25 -0.02
CA GLN A 135 17.51 -8.38 -0.11
C GLN A 135 17.17 -9.26 -1.32
N ASP A 136 17.23 -8.66 -2.48
CA ASP A 136 16.95 -9.30 -3.76
C ASP A 136 18.26 -9.80 -4.40
N PRO A 137 18.24 -10.85 -5.25
CA PRO A 137 19.44 -11.29 -5.99
C PRO A 137 20.12 -10.18 -6.80
N ASN A 138 19.35 -9.23 -7.34
CA ASN A 138 19.84 -8.12 -8.15
C ASN A 138 20.05 -6.82 -7.36
N LEU A 139 19.49 -6.71 -6.15
CA LEU A 139 19.58 -5.49 -5.35
C LEU A 139 19.67 -5.80 -3.86
N ASP A 140 20.80 -5.45 -3.24
CA ASP A 140 20.94 -5.41 -1.76
C ASP A 140 21.09 -3.96 -1.34
N LEU A 141 20.00 -3.41 -0.75
CA LEU A 141 19.84 -1.99 -0.47
C LEU A 141 19.27 -1.78 0.93
N ASP A 142 19.94 -0.92 1.69
CA ASP A 142 19.37 -0.28 2.87
C ASP A 142 19.09 1.20 2.54
N PHE A 143 17.84 1.59 2.63
CA PHE A 143 17.35 2.95 2.38
C PHE A 143 16.77 3.52 3.67
N GLU A 144 17.10 4.76 3.99
CA GLU A 144 16.46 5.55 5.04
C GLU A 144 16.31 6.99 4.58
N GLY A 145 15.07 7.49 4.56
CA GLY A 145 14.81 8.86 4.14
C GLY A 145 13.42 9.09 3.60
N LYS A 146 13.32 10.07 2.71
CA LYS A 146 12.04 10.57 2.17
C LYS A 146 11.99 10.44 0.66
N ILE A 147 10.79 10.12 0.17
CA ILE A 147 10.46 10.14 -1.26
C ILE A 147 9.20 10.98 -1.41
N ASN A 148 9.29 12.07 -2.16
CA ASN A 148 8.17 12.97 -2.42
C ASN A 148 7.63 12.71 -3.83
N PHE A 149 6.39 12.25 -3.92
CA PHE A 149 5.65 11.97 -5.16
C PHE A 149 4.69 13.10 -5.56
N GLN A 150 4.77 14.29 -4.95
CA GLN A 150 3.84 15.40 -5.24
C GLN A 150 4.06 16.04 -6.60
N GLY A 151 5.28 15.97 -7.14
CA GLY A 151 5.65 16.51 -8.44
C GLY A 151 5.42 15.53 -9.60
N LYS A 152 5.75 15.99 -10.84
CA LYS A 152 5.77 15.12 -12.02
C LYS A 152 6.85 14.03 -11.93
N LEU A 153 7.93 14.32 -11.24
CA LEU A 153 9.01 13.38 -10.95
C LEU A 153 9.18 13.29 -9.43
N PRO A 154 9.48 12.08 -8.91
CA PRO A 154 9.79 11.91 -7.50
C PRO A 154 11.04 12.70 -7.09
N ILE A 155 10.99 13.31 -5.90
CA ILE A 155 12.15 13.95 -5.26
C ILE A 155 12.58 13.06 -4.11
N PHE A 156 13.88 12.77 -4.06
CA PHE A 156 14.49 11.89 -3.07
C PHE A 156 15.38 12.68 -2.12
N ASP A 157 15.23 12.45 -0.82
CA ASP A 157 16.10 12.96 0.24
C ASP A 157 16.37 11.78 1.20
N PHE A 158 17.48 11.06 0.97
CA PHE A 158 17.73 9.79 1.61
C PHE A 158 19.23 9.49 1.81
N THR A 159 19.49 8.58 2.73
CA THR A 159 20.76 7.84 2.81
C THR A 159 20.51 6.42 2.34
N ALA A 160 21.38 5.92 1.46
CA ALA A 160 21.31 4.55 1.01
C ALA A 160 22.67 3.85 1.10
N ALA A 161 22.68 2.61 1.57
CA ALA A 161 23.80 1.71 1.47
C ALA A 161 23.46 0.62 0.44
N ILE A 162 24.11 0.66 -0.70
CA ILE A 162 23.96 -0.35 -1.76
C ILE A 162 25.14 -1.29 -1.67
N LYS A 163 24.90 -2.56 -1.27
CA LYS A 163 25.93 -3.59 -1.18
C LYS A 163 26.06 -4.36 -2.47
N ARG A 164 25.00 -4.41 -3.26
CA ARG A 164 24.97 -5.06 -4.59
C ARG A 164 23.87 -4.43 -5.43
N ALA A 165 24.17 -4.18 -6.70
CA ALA A 165 23.18 -3.83 -7.72
C ALA A 165 23.60 -4.41 -9.06
N HIS A 166 22.72 -5.20 -9.69
CA HIS A 166 22.82 -5.65 -11.07
C HIS A 166 21.68 -4.96 -11.84
N LEU A 167 22.03 -4.05 -12.73
CA LEU A 167 21.10 -3.25 -13.52
C LEU A 167 20.95 -3.84 -14.92
#